data_e0098fdf75eca2a7e1a03e095c2acc7f
#
_entry.id   e0098fdf75eca2a7e1a03e095c2acc7f
#
_cell.length_a   1.000
_cell.length_b   1.000
_cell.length_c   1.000
_cell.angle_alpha   90.00
_cell.angle_beta   90.00
_cell.angle_gamma   90.00
#
_symmetry.space_group_name_H-M   'P 1'
#
loop_
_entity.id
_entity.type
_entity.pdbx_description
1 polymer ?
#
loop_
_entity_poly.entity_id
_entity_poly.type
_entity_poly.pdbx_seq_one_letter_code
_entity_poly.pdbx_strand_id
1 'polypeptide(L)'
;MGTGEAKIVIPPTGSVIEVDQATLKAVLGAFEQAEEAIKTHDLDKVMSMYSSQYNYHGLKKDDVRKIWKELFEEYQDIASTHLFTKIAKVGAGRDAVLEVTCTGHLWAKSKTSGLYVPIDSWHEEIHYLVLEDSAWRLRGNLGESPRVLPFGTAPHPLF
;
A
#
# COMPACT_ATOMS: atom_id res chain seq x y z
N MET A 1 -1.77 21.02 -2.25
CA MET A 1 -0.35 21.10 -2.59
C MET A 1 0.39 19.92 -2.04
N GLY A 2 1.07 19.18 -2.89
CA GLY A 2 1.89 18.06 -2.44
C GLY A 2 3.12 18.58 -1.71
N THR A 3 3.26 18.23 -0.45
CA THR A 3 4.41 18.62 0.37
C THR A 3 5.51 17.58 0.40
N GLY A 4 5.28 16.42 -0.20
CA GLY A 4 6.19 15.29 -0.11
C GLY A 4 6.17 14.59 1.25
N GLU A 5 5.14 14.81 2.05
CA GLU A 5 4.99 14.17 3.35
C GLU A 5 3.91 13.10 3.31
N ALA A 6 4.26 11.91 3.79
CA ALA A 6 3.30 10.84 3.97
C ALA A 6 2.34 11.17 5.11
N LYS A 7 1.09 10.73 4.98
CA LYS A 7 0.09 10.95 6.01
C LYS A 7 -0.84 9.76 6.11
N ILE A 8 -0.98 9.21 7.31
CA ILE A 8 -1.87 8.10 7.59
C ILE A 8 -2.96 8.61 8.53
N VAL A 9 -4.22 8.46 8.12
CA VAL A 9 -5.36 8.95 8.89
C VAL A 9 -6.42 7.86 9.00
N ILE A 10 -6.96 7.69 10.21
CA ILE A 10 -8.17 6.90 10.45
C ILE A 10 -9.24 7.92 10.87
N PRO A 11 -10.30 8.11 10.06
CA PRO A 11 -11.36 9.06 10.45
C PRO A 11 -11.97 8.68 11.80
N PRO A 12 -12.19 9.65 12.72
CA PRO A 12 -12.79 9.35 14.03
C PRO A 12 -14.25 8.89 13.92
N THR A 13 -14.92 9.21 12.81
CA THR A 13 -16.31 8.78 12.56
C THR A 13 -16.36 8.11 11.19
N GLY A 14 -17.21 7.10 11.05
CA GLY A 14 -17.41 6.40 9.78
C GLY A 14 -16.37 5.33 9.48
N SER A 15 -15.34 5.16 10.30
CA SER A 15 -14.39 4.07 10.13
C SER A 15 -14.77 2.86 10.97
N VAL A 16 -14.42 1.67 10.49
CA VAL A 16 -14.73 0.39 11.14
C VAL A 16 -13.41 -0.33 11.43
N ILE A 17 -13.04 -0.40 12.70
CA ILE A 17 -11.82 -1.06 13.14
C ILE A 17 -12.20 -2.32 13.90
N GLU A 18 -12.01 -3.47 13.28
CA GLU A 18 -12.39 -4.77 13.82
C GLU A 18 -11.16 -5.65 14.07
N VAL A 19 -10.14 -5.06 14.68
CA VAL A 19 -8.92 -5.75 15.12
C VAL A 19 -8.55 -5.27 16.51
N ASP A 20 -7.75 -6.05 17.23
CA ASP A 20 -7.25 -5.63 18.52
C ASP A 20 -6.21 -4.52 18.39
N GLN A 21 -5.87 -3.88 19.51
CA GLN A 21 -4.93 -2.75 19.51
C GLN A 21 -3.54 -3.17 19.06
N ALA A 22 -3.10 -4.36 19.39
CA ALA A 22 -1.78 -4.84 18.99
C ALA A 22 -1.70 -5.02 17.48
N THR A 23 -2.75 -5.59 16.88
CA THR A 23 -2.83 -5.75 15.41
C THR A 23 -2.92 -4.41 14.71
N LEU A 24 -3.75 -3.50 15.21
CA LEU A 24 -3.87 -2.16 14.65
C LEU A 24 -2.52 -1.44 14.65
N LYS A 25 -1.82 -1.48 15.78
CA LYS A 25 -0.50 -0.86 15.92
C LYS A 25 0.51 -1.49 14.95
N ALA A 26 0.47 -2.81 14.79
CA ALA A 26 1.37 -3.51 13.87
C ALA A 26 1.13 -3.11 12.41
N VAL A 27 -0.14 -3.00 12.00
CA VAL A 27 -0.50 -2.56 10.64
C VAL A 27 -0.07 -1.12 10.39
N LEU A 28 -0.41 -0.22 11.29
CA LEU A 28 -0.01 1.18 11.14
C LEU A 28 1.51 1.33 11.10
N GLY A 29 2.20 0.59 11.95
CA GLY A 29 3.68 0.57 11.96
C GLY A 29 4.27 0.06 10.66
N ALA A 30 3.66 -0.96 10.04
CA ALA A 30 4.10 -1.48 8.76
C ALA A 30 4.00 -0.42 7.65
N PHE A 31 2.88 0.30 7.59
CA PHE A 31 2.71 1.39 6.62
C PHE A 31 3.65 2.56 6.90
N GLU A 32 3.87 2.91 8.15
CA GLU A 32 4.82 3.97 8.52
C GLU A 32 6.25 3.63 8.10
N GLN A 33 6.67 2.38 8.33
CA GLN A 33 7.99 1.92 7.90
C GLN A 33 8.12 1.92 6.38
N ALA A 34 7.07 1.50 5.68
CA ALA A 34 7.06 1.53 4.23
C ALA A 34 7.16 2.96 3.70
N GLU A 35 6.45 3.90 4.30
CA GLU A 35 6.52 5.31 3.91
C GLU A 35 7.93 5.90 4.15
N GLU A 36 8.56 5.55 5.25
CA GLU A 36 9.94 5.98 5.50
C GLU A 36 10.90 5.40 4.47
N ALA A 37 10.69 4.13 4.09
CA ALA A 37 11.51 3.49 3.05
C ALA A 37 11.32 4.16 1.68
N ILE A 38 10.10 4.57 1.36
CA ILE A 38 9.81 5.33 0.14
C ILE A 38 10.53 6.66 0.17
N LYS A 39 10.44 7.36 1.27
CA LYS A 39 11.07 8.68 1.45
C LYS A 39 12.59 8.61 1.29
N THR A 40 13.22 7.56 1.79
CA THR A 40 14.67 7.37 1.71
C THR A 40 15.12 6.59 0.48
N HIS A 41 14.20 6.22 -0.42
CA HIS A 41 14.47 5.41 -1.61
C HIS A 41 15.15 4.07 -1.28
N ASP A 42 14.75 3.46 -0.17
CA ASP A 42 15.26 2.14 0.25
C ASP A 42 14.41 1.04 -0.40
N LEU A 43 14.82 0.62 -1.58
CA LEU A 43 14.05 -0.34 -2.38
C LEU A 43 13.81 -1.66 -1.64
N ASP A 44 14.81 -2.20 -0.99
CA ASP A 44 14.68 -3.48 -0.30
C ASP A 44 13.69 -3.37 0.87
N LYS A 45 13.69 -2.25 1.60
CA LYS A 45 12.71 -2.02 2.67
C LYS A 45 11.29 -1.83 2.13
N VAL A 46 11.12 -1.10 1.03
CA VAL A 46 9.81 -0.98 0.39
C VAL A 46 9.30 -2.37 0.00
N MET A 47 10.15 -3.18 -0.59
CA MET A 47 9.76 -4.52 -1.02
C MET A 47 9.44 -5.45 0.14
N SER A 48 9.95 -5.20 1.32
CA SER A 48 9.60 -5.99 2.50
C SER A 48 8.13 -5.81 2.91
N MET A 49 7.45 -4.78 2.42
CA MET A 49 6.00 -4.60 2.63
C MET A 49 5.17 -5.62 1.83
N TYR A 50 5.75 -6.26 0.85
CA TYR A 50 5.06 -7.23 -0.01
C TYR A 50 5.38 -8.66 0.43
N SER A 51 4.34 -9.50 0.47
CA SER A 51 4.50 -10.92 0.74
C SER A 51 5.31 -11.60 -0.36
N SER A 52 6.05 -12.64 0.00
CA SER A 52 6.75 -13.48 -1.00
C SER A 52 5.76 -14.12 -1.98
N GLN A 53 4.49 -14.24 -1.61
CA GLN A 53 3.43 -14.80 -2.44
C GLN A 53 2.55 -13.73 -3.08
N TYR A 54 3.01 -12.49 -3.09
CA TYR A 54 2.24 -11.37 -3.65
C TYR A 54 1.82 -11.67 -5.08
N ASN A 55 0.54 -11.49 -5.36
CA ASN A 55 -0.03 -11.58 -6.70
C ASN A 55 -1.23 -10.63 -6.77
N TYR A 56 -1.13 -9.63 -7.62
CA TYR A 56 -2.20 -8.67 -7.81
C TYR A 56 -2.50 -8.58 -9.30
N HIS A 57 -3.58 -9.25 -9.71
CA HIS A 57 -3.98 -9.35 -11.12
C HIS A 57 -2.83 -9.82 -12.03
N GLY A 58 -2.02 -10.76 -11.54
CA GLY A 58 -0.88 -11.30 -12.26
C GLY A 58 0.45 -10.61 -11.99
N LEU A 59 0.44 -9.43 -11.37
CA LEU A 59 1.67 -8.77 -10.94
C LEU A 59 2.22 -9.46 -9.71
N LYS A 60 3.44 -9.92 -9.78
CA LYS A 60 4.13 -10.59 -8.68
C LYS A 60 5.14 -9.65 -8.03
N LYS A 61 5.72 -10.09 -6.93
CA LYS A 61 6.64 -9.26 -6.14
C LYS A 61 7.78 -8.69 -7.00
N ASP A 62 8.36 -9.50 -7.88
CA ASP A 62 9.43 -9.04 -8.76
C ASP A 62 8.99 -7.97 -9.75
N ASP A 63 7.74 -8.05 -10.22
CA ASP A 63 7.18 -7.03 -11.11
C ASP A 63 7.01 -5.70 -10.39
N VAL A 64 6.52 -5.76 -9.15
CA VAL A 64 6.34 -4.57 -8.32
C VAL A 64 7.68 -3.94 -7.96
N ARG A 65 8.71 -4.77 -7.74
CA ARG A 65 10.07 -4.28 -7.49
C ARG A 65 10.58 -3.42 -8.65
N LYS A 66 10.31 -3.84 -9.89
CA LYS A 66 10.68 -3.05 -11.07
C LYS A 66 9.97 -1.71 -11.10
N ILE A 67 8.69 -1.69 -10.74
CA ILE A 67 7.90 -0.46 -10.67
C ILE A 67 8.50 0.52 -9.66
N TRP A 68 8.78 0.07 -8.45
CA TRP A 68 9.38 0.92 -7.42
C TRP A 68 10.78 1.39 -7.80
N LYS A 69 11.57 0.51 -8.42
CA LYS A 69 12.91 0.87 -8.89
C LYS A 69 12.84 2.01 -9.91
N GLU A 70 11.94 1.91 -10.88
CA GLU A 70 11.75 2.95 -11.88
C GLU A 70 11.25 4.26 -11.25
N LEU A 71 10.33 4.18 -10.29
CA LEU A 71 9.87 5.36 -9.57
C LEU A 71 11.02 6.07 -8.85
N PHE A 72 11.90 5.32 -8.21
CA PHE A 72 13.05 5.89 -7.51
C PHE A 72 14.09 6.49 -8.48
N GLU A 73 14.18 5.98 -9.69
CA GLU A 73 15.08 6.52 -10.72
C GLU A 73 14.53 7.82 -11.33
N GLU A 74 13.21 7.89 -11.56
CA GLU A 74 12.56 8.98 -12.28
C GLU A 74 12.10 10.14 -11.36
N TYR A 75 11.85 9.84 -10.09
CA TYR A 75 11.22 10.79 -9.17
C TYR A 75 11.98 10.93 -7.87
N GLN A 76 11.76 12.07 -7.22
CA GLN A 76 12.23 12.33 -5.87
C GLN A 76 11.06 12.84 -5.03
N ASP A 77 11.24 12.93 -3.71
CA ASP A 77 10.20 13.39 -2.79
C ASP A 77 8.88 12.65 -2.97
N ILE A 78 8.97 11.32 -3.08
CA ILE A 78 7.80 10.45 -3.26
C ILE A 78 7.08 10.32 -1.91
N ALA A 79 5.78 10.54 -1.91
CA ALA A 79 4.98 10.41 -0.71
C ALA A 79 3.55 9.99 -1.04
N SER A 80 2.89 9.37 -0.06
CA SER A 80 1.49 8.99 -0.21
C SER A 80 0.69 9.41 1.00
N THR A 81 -0.62 9.51 0.80
CA THR A 81 -1.58 9.64 1.89
C THR A 81 -2.44 8.40 1.94
N HIS A 82 -2.80 8.00 3.15
CA HIS A 82 -3.64 6.84 3.39
C HIS A 82 -4.78 7.24 4.31
N LEU A 83 -6.00 7.02 3.86
CA LEU A 83 -7.21 7.18 4.67
C LEU A 83 -7.79 5.78 4.86
N PHE A 84 -7.62 5.21 6.04
CA PHE A 84 -8.12 3.88 6.36
C PHE A 84 -9.53 3.97 6.91
N THR A 85 -10.49 3.42 6.18
CA THR A 85 -11.89 3.43 6.60
C THR A 85 -12.35 2.09 7.16
N LYS A 86 -11.61 1.02 6.90
CA LYS A 86 -11.90 -0.28 7.51
C LYS A 86 -10.62 -1.08 7.69
N ILE A 87 -10.46 -1.68 8.85
CA ILE A 87 -9.42 -2.66 9.12
C ILE A 87 -10.11 -3.82 9.83
N ALA A 88 -10.15 -4.97 9.17
CA ALA A 88 -10.84 -6.15 9.69
C ALA A 88 -10.00 -7.39 9.49
N LYS A 89 -10.11 -8.32 10.43
CA LYS A 89 -9.42 -9.60 10.37
C LYS A 89 -10.42 -10.68 9.94
N VAL A 90 -10.06 -11.44 8.92
CA VAL A 90 -10.86 -12.53 8.40
C VAL A 90 -10.10 -13.84 8.63
N GLY A 91 -10.77 -14.82 9.21
CA GLY A 91 -10.15 -16.08 9.57
C GLY A 91 -9.44 -16.01 10.92
N ALA A 92 -8.70 -17.07 11.23
CA ALA A 92 -8.03 -17.21 12.52
C ALA A 92 -6.66 -17.88 12.35
N GLY A 93 -5.78 -17.67 13.34
CA GLY A 93 -4.46 -18.28 13.36
C GLY A 93 -3.54 -17.75 12.28
N ARG A 94 -2.71 -18.62 11.74
CA ARG A 94 -1.70 -18.26 10.74
C ARG A 94 -2.29 -17.89 9.39
N ASP A 95 -3.49 -18.39 9.10
CA ASP A 95 -4.16 -18.16 7.81
C ASP A 95 -5.08 -16.95 7.83
N ALA A 96 -5.08 -16.20 8.94
CA ALA A 96 -5.87 -14.99 9.02
C ALA A 96 -5.36 -13.94 8.02
N VAL A 97 -6.30 -13.23 7.44
CA VAL A 97 -6.03 -12.18 6.47
C VAL A 97 -6.59 -10.88 7.01
N LEU A 98 -5.84 -9.81 6.87
CA LEU A 98 -6.35 -8.47 7.17
C LEU A 98 -6.86 -7.82 5.90
N GLU A 99 -8.06 -7.25 5.98
CA GLU A 99 -8.62 -6.41 4.94
C GLU A 99 -8.50 -4.96 5.39
N VAL A 100 -7.71 -4.18 4.66
CA VAL A 100 -7.50 -2.77 4.94
C VAL A 100 -8.08 -1.96 3.81
N THR A 101 -9.18 -1.29 4.05
CA THR A 101 -9.82 -0.43 3.06
C THR A 101 -9.20 0.95 3.13
N CYS A 102 -8.62 1.39 2.02
CA CYS A 102 -7.84 2.61 1.94
C CYS A 102 -8.26 3.47 0.75
N THR A 103 -8.38 4.75 1.00
CA THR A 103 -8.41 5.77 -0.04
C THR A 103 -7.09 6.52 0.04
N GLY A 104 -6.40 6.64 -1.08
CA GLY A 104 -5.08 7.23 -1.03
C GLY A 104 -4.61 7.85 -2.33
N HIS A 105 -3.50 8.54 -2.22
CA HIS A 105 -2.83 9.19 -3.33
C HIS A 105 -1.33 9.01 -3.18
N LEU A 106 -0.67 8.79 -4.29
CA LEU A 106 0.79 8.76 -4.37
C LEU A 106 1.21 9.84 -5.35
N TRP A 107 2.10 10.71 -4.93
CA TRP A 107 2.68 11.72 -5.82
C TRP A 107 4.17 11.85 -5.58
N ALA A 108 4.84 12.50 -6.53
CA ALA A 108 6.26 12.64 -6.49
C ALA A 108 6.72 13.85 -7.27
N LYS A 109 7.94 14.30 -7.02
CA LYS A 109 8.56 15.37 -7.77
C LYS A 109 9.36 14.77 -8.92
N SER A 110 9.04 15.16 -10.14
CA SER A 110 9.78 14.72 -11.32
C SER A 110 11.20 15.28 -11.29
N LYS A 111 12.20 14.42 -11.48
CA LYS A 111 13.60 14.86 -11.59
C LYS A 111 13.85 15.67 -12.85
N THR A 112 13.08 15.43 -13.91
CA THR A 112 13.22 16.11 -15.18
C THR A 112 12.60 17.51 -15.17
N SER A 113 11.34 17.62 -14.72
CA SER A 113 10.59 18.88 -14.75
C SER A 113 10.70 19.69 -13.47
N GLY A 114 11.05 19.06 -12.36
CA GLY A 114 11.05 19.69 -11.05
C GLY A 114 9.65 19.95 -10.48
N LEU A 115 8.61 19.45 -11.14
CA LEU A 115 7.23 19.63 -10.70
C LEU A 115 6.72 18.41 -9.94
N TYR A 116 5.81 18.64 -8.98
CA TYR A 116 5.09 17.57 -8.33
C TYR A 116 4.01 17.04 -9.27
N VAL A 117 3.98 15.73 -9.43
CA VAL A 117 3.02 15.06 -10.31
C VAL A 117 2.31 13.95 -9.56
N PRO A 118 1.02 13.71 -9.86
CA PRO A 118 0.33 12.55 -9.32
C PRO A 118 0.84 11.28 -10.03
N ILE A 119 1.16 10.27 -9.24
CA ILE A 119 1.62 8.98 -9.77
C ILE A 119 0.43 8.02 -9.81
N ASP A 120 -0.35 7.96 -8.72
CA ASP A 120 -1.45 7.03 -8.59
C ASP A 120 -2.46 7.54 -7.57
N SER A 121 -3.69 7.04 -7.66
CA SER A 121 -4.71 7.30 -6.66
C SER A 121 -5.68 6.12 -6.63
N TRP A 122 -6.27 5.87 -5.47
CA TRP A 122 -7.24 4.80 -5.29
C TRP A 122 -8.31 5.25 -4.30
N HIS A 123 -9.51 4.71 -4.49
CA HIS A 123 -10.66 5.05 -3.66
C HIS A 123 -11.28 3.78 -3.09
N GLU A 124 -11.29 3.69 -1.76
CA GLU A 124 -11.81 2.53 -1.03
C GLU A 124 -11.31 1.19 -1.58
N GLU A 125 -10.04 1.16 -1.93
CA GLU A 125 -9.36 -0.06 -2.36
C GLU A 125 -9.08 -0.94 -1.15
N ILE A 126 -9.31 -2.25 -1.30
CA ILE A 126 -9.01 -3.20 -0.24
C ILE A 126 -7.62 -3.75 -0.44
N HIS A 127 -6.75 -3.50 0.53
CA HIS A 127 -5.44 -4.14 0.59
C HIS A 127 -5.55 -5.36 1.49
N TYR A 128 -5.17 -6.51 0.97
CA TYR A 128 -5.12 -7.75 1.77
C TYR A 128 -3.72 -7.93 2.31
N LEU A 129 -3.60 -8.16 3.61
CA LEU A 129 -2.31 -8.41 4.26
C LEU A 129 -2.33 -9.79 4.91
N VAL A 130 -1.20 -10.46 4.84
CA VAL A 130 -0.99 -11.76 5.47
C VAL A 130 0.20 -11.67 6.43
N LEU A 131 0.20 -12.52 7.43
CA LEU A 131 1.29 -12.60 8.40
C LEU A 131 2.39 -13.50 7.83
N GLU A 132 3.56 -12.90 7.61
CA GLU A 132 4.72 -13.60 7.06
C GLU A 132 5.95 -13.14 7.84
N ASP A 133 6.70 -14.06 8.41
CA ASP A 133 7.88 -13.75 9.24
C ASP A 133 7.55 -12.75 10.36
N SER A 134 6.42 -12.95 11.01
CA SER A 134 5.92 -12.11 12.11
C SER A 134 5.56 -10.68 11.72
N ALA A 135 5.41 -10.41 10.43
CA ALA A 135 5.02 -9.09 9.93
C ALA A 135 3.82 -9.19 8.99
N TRP A 136 2.97 -8.19 9.02
CA TRP A 136 1.85 -8.09 8.08
C TRP A 136 2.35 -7.53 6.76
N ARG A 137 2.12 -8.27 5.67
CA ARG A 137 2.62 -7.90 4.34
C ARG A 137 1.51 -7.98 3.31
N LEU A 138 1.60 -7.13 2.31
CA LEU A 138 0.63 -7.08 1.21
C LEU A 138 0.64 -8.39 0.42
N ARG A 139 -0.56 -8.95 0.21
CA ARG A 139 -0.75 -10.22 -0.50
C ARG A 139 -1.23 -10.02 -1.94
N GLY A 140 -1.88 -8.90 -2.22
CA GLY A 140 -2.55 -8.66 -3.49
C GLY A 140 -3.94 -9.28 -3.49
N ASN A 141 -4.25 -10.08 -4.51
CA ASN A 141 -5.53 -10.78 -4.57
C ASN A 141 -5.49 -12.09 -3.77
N LEU A 142 -6.64 -12.52 -3.30
CA LEU A 142 -6.79 -13.74 -2.49
C LEU A 142 -7.35 -14.92 -3.32
N GLY A 143 -7.06 -14.96 -4.60
CA GLY A 143 -7.52 -16.03 -5.47
C GLY A 143 -8.87 -15.79 -6.12
N GLU A 144 -9.48 -14.62 -5.87
CA GLU A 144 -10.69 -14.24 -6.60
C GLU A 144 -10.39 -14.00 -8.07
N SER A 145 -11.40 -14.23 -8.91
CA SER A 145 -11.25 -13.97 -10.34
C SER A 145 -10.90 -12.50 -10.60
N PRO A 146 -10.11 -12.21 -11.61
CA PRO A 146 -9.82 -10.82 -11.96
C PRO A 146 -11.12 -10.04 -12.16
N ARG A 147 -11.23 -8.90 -11.50
CA ARG A 147 -12.38 -8.02 -11.69
C ARG A 147 -12.30 -7.36 -13.05
N VAL A 148 -13.46 -7.18 -13.67
CA VAL A 148 -13.54 -6.29 -14.81
C VAL A 148 -13.44 -4.88 -14.25
N LEU A 149 -12.32 -4.24 -14.48
CA LEU A 149 -12.11 -2.88 -13.98
C LEU A 149 -12.92 -1.89 -14.82
N PRO A 150 -13.45 -0.84 -14.20
CA PRO A 150 -14.11 0.22 -14.96
C PRO A 150 -13.15 0.82 -15.99
N PHE A 151 -13.73 1.33 -17.07
CA PHE A 151 -12.93 1.97 -18.12
C PHE A 151 -12.02 3.06 -17.54
N GLY A 152 -10.77 3.05 -17.92
CA GLY A 152 -9.80 4.03 -17.44
C GLY A 152 -9.18 3.71 -16.09
N THR A 153 -9.58 2.58 -15.47
CA THR A 153 -9.00 2.15 -14.20
C THR A 153 -7.87 1.16 -14.44
N ALA A 154 -6.80 1.29 -13.69
CA ALA A 154 -5.66 0.36 -13.73
C ALA A 154 -5.49 -0.32 -12.37
N PRO A 155 -4.87 -1.50 -12.31
CA PRO A 155 -4.51 -2.12 -11.03
C PRO A 155 -3.57 -1.22 -10.23
N HIS A 156 -3.73 -1.22 -8.90
CA HIS A 156 -2.96 -0.39 -7.98
C HIS A 156 -2.05 -1.26 -7.11
N PRO A 157 -0.85 -1.64 -7.58
CA PRO A 157 0.08 -2.43 -6.77
C PRO A 157 0.81 -1.58 -5.72
N LEU A 158 0.66 -0.26 -5.81
CA LEU A 158 1.30 0.68 -4.90
C LEU A 158 0.40 0.93 -3.67
N PHE A 159 0.98 1.53 -2.67
CA PHE A 159 0.28 1.82 -1.42
C PHE A 159 0.62 3.21 -0.90
#